data_c2200fc5c508e351420f25b81906b7b7
#
_entry.id   c2200fc5c508e351420f25b81906b7b7
#
_cell.length_a   1.000
_cell.length_b   1.000
_cell.length_c   1.000
_cell.angle_alpha   90.00
_cell.angle_beta   90.00
_cell.angle_gamma   90.00
#
_symmetry.space_group_name_H-M   'P 1'
#
loop_
_entity.id
_entity.type
_entity.pdbx_description
1 polymer ?
#
loop_
_entity_poly.entity_id
_entity_poly.type
_entity_poly.pdbx_seq_one_letter_code
_entity_poly.pdbx_strand_id
1 'polypeptide(L)'
;VPINLAGVKFDQGAPFNQLILPEFIMSPGQRVIVTNDKDTFQTIYGNEVTVVTNWAGGSLSNGGEEVVLRDPDNNVILRFDYNNAGGWPERADGGGSSLVVRDTEGNYDDESNWIASYEFGGSPGKESQDSENSLVITEILSHTDLPLLDTIEIKNISETDIDLSGWYISDSDSNWEKYQIPEGTVIPAQGFIT
;
A
#
# COMPACT_ATOMS: atom_id res chain seq x y z
N VAL A 1 11.46 -15.14 -17.83
CA VAL A 1 12.89 -15.48 -17.55
C VAL A 1 13.25 -14.83 -16.22
N PRO A 2 13.94 -15.53 -15.30
CA PRO A 2 14.45 -14.91 -14.07
C PRO A 2 15.44 -13.76 -14.40
N ILE A 3 15.47 -12.76 -13.52
CA ILE A 3 16.31 -11.56 -13.65
C ILE A 3 17.29 -11.52 -12.48
N ASN A 4 18.58 -11.27 -12.75
CA ASN A 4 19.56 -10.99 -11.70
C ASN A 4 19.56 -9.48 -11.38
N LEU A 5 19.36 -9.12 -10.14
CA LEU A 5 19.34 -7.74 -9.68
C LEU A 5 20.75 -7.16 -9.40
N ALA A 6 21.82 -7.97 -9.50
CA ALA A 6 23.19 -7.50 -9.25
C ALA A 6 23.55 -6.26 -10.08
N GLY A 7 23.89 -5.16 -9.40
CA GLY A 7 24.27 -3.90 -10.03
C GLY A 7 23.12 -3.01 -10.53
N VAL A 8 21.88 -3.49 -10.48
CA VAL A 8 20.71 -2.61 -10.62
C VAL A 8 20.75 -1.59 -9.48
N LYS A 9 20.43 -0.33 -9.75
CA LYS A 9 20.57 0.73 -8.77
C LYS A 9 19.45 1.75 -8.82
N PHE A 10 19.09 2.23 -7.65
CA PHE A 10 18.38 3.49 -7.51
C PHE A 10 19.38 4.63 -7.66
N ASP A 11 19.06 5.59 -8.53
CA ASP A 11 19.98 6.67 -8.91
C ASP A 11 20.00 7.80 -7.86
N GLN A 12 20.16 8.99 -8.31
CA GLN A 12 20.46 10.15 -7.51
C GLN A 12 19.29 10.60 -6.62
N GLY A 13 19.66 11.23 -5.52
CA GLY A 13 18.77 11.84 -4.57
C GLY A 13 18.64 11.06 -3.27
N ALA A 14 18.25 11.78 -2.24
CA ALA A 14 17.82 11.16 -1.01
C ALA A 14 16.52 10.36 -1.29
N PRO A 15 16.30 9.23 -0.60
CA PRO A 15 17.18 8.66 0.41
C PRO A 15 18.23 7.68 -0.15
N PHE A 16 18.16 7.35 -1.44
CA PHE A 16 18.86 6.19 -1.99
C PHE A 16 20.37 6.40 -2.17
N ASN A 17 20.82 7.62 -2.51
CA ASN A 17 22.26 7.97 -2.70
C ASN A 17 23.04 6.92 -3.50
N GLN A 18 22.54 6.50 -4.64
CA GLN A 18 23.07 5.43 -5.49
C GLN A 18 23.03 4.04 -4.82
N LEU A 19 21.91 3.66 -4.23
CA LEU A 19 21.73 2.33 -3.69
C LEU A 19 21.86 1.28 -4.78
N ILE A 20 22.88 0.43 -4.68
CA ILE A 20 23.12 -0.68 -5.60
C ILE A 20 22.54 -1.96 -5.02
N LEU A 21 21.70 -2.65 -5.79
CA LEU A 21 21.10 -3.90 -5.37
C LEU A 21 22.14 -5.02 -5.39
N PRO A 22 22.12 -5.92 -4.39
CA PRO A 22 22.98 -7.09 -4.34
C PRO A 22 22.58 -8.12 -5.41
N GLU A 23 23.41 -9.15 -5.55
CA GLU A 23 23.04 -10.32 -6.32
C GLU A 23 21.81 -10.99 -5.73
N PHE A 24 20.75 -11.06 -6.52
CA PHE A 24 19.51 -11.75 -6.20
C PHE A 24 18.80 -12.17 -7.49
N ILE A 25 18.46 -13.43 -7.60
CA ILE A 25 17.73 -13.96 -8.77
C ILE A 25 16.25 -13.86 -8.52
N MET A 26 15.61 -12.90 -9.18
CA MET A 26 14.18 -12.63 -9.09
C MET A 26 13.42 -13.45 -10.12
N SER A 27 12.47 -14.26 -9.67
CA SER A 27 11.60 -15.06 -10.56
C SER A 27 10.53 -14.18 -11.23
N PRO A 28 9.98 -14.59 -12.38
CA PRO A 28 8.85 -13.89 -12.98
C PRO A 28 7.67 -13.77 -12.00
N GLY A 29 7.10 -12.57 -11.90
CA GLY A 29 6.00 -12.26 -10.98
C GLY A 29 6.40 -12.14 -9.51
N GLN A 30 7.67 -12.38 -9.16
CA GLN A 30 8.14 -12.20 -7.79
C GLN A 30 8.22 -10.71 -7.43
N ARG A 31 7.77 -10.37 -6.22
CA ARG A 31 7.98 -9.05 -5.60
C ARG A 31 9.11 -9.13 -4.60
N VAL A 32 9.90 -8.08 -4.53
CA VAL A 32 10.97 -7.90 -3.56
C VAL A 32 10.90 -6.51 -2.97
N ILE A 33 11.37 -6.37 -1.75
CA ILE A 33 11.32 -5.10 -1.01
C ILE A 33 12.73 -4.52 -0.89
N VAL A 34 12.78 -3.21 -1.06
CA VAL A 34 13.87 -2.34 -0.65
C VAL A 34 13.32 -1.40 0.42
N THR A 35 13.92 -1.33 1.58
CA THR A 35 13.41 -0.57 2.72
C THR A 35 14.50 0.29 3.35
N ASN A 36 14.16 1.18 4.25
CA ASN A 36 15.15 1.94 5.02
C ASN A 36 15.67 1.15 6.23
N ASP A 37 14.87 0.24 6.79
CA ASP A 37 15.23 -0.59 7.94
C ASP A 37 14.57 -1.97 7.81
N LYS A 38 15.41 -2.98 7.58
CA LYS A 38 14.94 -4.35 7.39
C LYS A 38 14.33 -4.95 8.64
N ASP A 39 14.93 -4.70 9.81
CA ASP A 39 14.50 -5.32 11.06
C ASP A 39 13.15 -4.74 11.51
N THR A 40 13.00 -3.42 11.39
CA THR A 40 11.71 -2.74 11.62
C THR A 40 10.66 -3.21 10.62
N PHE A 41 10.99 -3.31 9.33
CA PHE A 41 10.07 -3.80 8.31
C PHE A 41 9.58 -5.22 8.63
N GLN A 42 10.50 -6.13 8.97
CA GLN A 42 10.15 -7.52 9.29
C GLN A 42 9.35 -7.66 10.59
N THR A 43 9.54 -6.74 11.54
CA THR A 43 8.72 -6.69 12.76
C THR A 43 7.26 -6.38 12.46
N ILE A 44 7.00 -5.50 11.47
CA ILE A 44 5.65 -5.05 11.10
C ILE A 44 4.98 -6.04 10.15
N TYR A 45 5.70 -6.48 9.09
CA TYR A 45 5.11 -7.25 7.98
C TYR A 45 5.47 -8.74 7.98
N GLY A 46 6.25 -9.19 8.97
CA GLY A 46 6.73 -10.58 9.06
C GLY A 46 7.92 -10.88 8.16
N ASN A 47 8.38 -12.12 8.22
CA ASN A 47 9.57 -12.59 7.51
C ASN A 47 9.27 -13.26 6.16
N GLU A 48 8.00 -13.42 5.80
CA GLU A 48 7.58 -14.05 4.54
C GLU A 48 7.87 -13.16 3.33
N VAL A 49 7.98 -11.85 3.56
CA VAL A 49 8.26 -10.88 2.51
C VAL A 49 9.76 -10.78 2.26
N THR A 50 10.20 -10.97 1.02
CA THR A 50 11.61 -10.93 0.66
C THR A 50 12.15 -9.51 0.63
N VAL A 51 12.96 -9.14 1.62
CA VAL A 51 13.72 -7.89 1.65
C VAL A 51 15.12 -8.14 1.09
N VAL A 52 15.44 -7.57 -0.08
CA VAL A 52 16.72 -7.77 -0.76
C VAL A 52 17.82 -6.88 -0.20
N THR A 53 17.50 -5.66 0.18
CA THR A 53 18.46 -4.72 0.76
C THR A 53 17.75 -3.57 1.48
N ASN A 54 18.51 -2.74 2.16
CA ASN A 54 18.03 -1.48 2.73
C ASN A 54 19.01 -0.34 2.42
N TRP A 55 18.47 0.88 2.29
CA TRP A 55 19.31 2.08 2.22
C TRP A 55 19.69 2.56 3.63
N ALA A 56 20.76 3.33 3.73
CA ALA A 56 21.27 3.84 5.00
C ALA A 56 20.83 5.29 5.23
N GLY A 57 19.89 5.47 6.15
CA GLY A 57 19.40 6.78 6.60
C GLY A 57 18.51 7.51 5.58
N GLY A 58 17.84 8.55 6.06
CA GLY A 58 16.87 9.29 5.27
C GLY A 58 15.53 8.56 5.08
N SER A 59 14.58 9.26 4.50
CA SER A 59 13.25 8.76 4.16
C SER A 59 12.82 9.31 2.82
N LEU A 60 11.88 8.62 2.17
CA LEU A 60 11.18 9.14 1.00
C LEU A 60 10.47 10.45 1.35
N SER A 61 10.42 11.38 0.41
CA SER A 61 9.79 12.68 0.61
C SER A 61 8.27 12.53 0.73
N ASN A 62 7.67 13.12 1.78
CA ASN A 62 6.22 13.15 1.92
C ASN A 62 5.54 14.01 0.84
N GLY A 63 6.26 14.98 0.27
CA GLY A 63 5.72 15.87 -0.76
C GLY A 63 5.93 15.38 -2.20
N GLY A 64 6.54 14.22 -2.36
CA GLY A 64 6.90 13.69 -3.68
C GLY A 64 8.37 13.89 -4.05
N GLU A 65 8.88 13.02 -4.89
CA GLU A 65 10.24 13.07 -5.45
C GLU A 65 10.38 12.17 -6.68
N GLU A 66 11.44 12.43 -7.45
CA GLU A 66 11.80 11.58 -8.58
C GLU A 66 12.40 10.25 -8.09
N VAL A 67 11.91 9.14 -8.65
CA VAL A 67 12.47 7.80 -8.47
C VAL A 67 13.05 7.33 -9.80
N VAL A 68 14.33 6.97 -9.81
CA VAL A 68 15.02 6.46 -11.01
C VAL A 68 15.68 5.12 -10.71
N LEU A 69 15.29 4.09 -11.46
CA LEU A 69 15.90 2.78 -11.45
C LEU A 69 16.73 2.59 -12.72
N ARG A 70 17.98 2.15 -12.57
CA ARG A 70 18.92 1.89 -13.68
C ARG A 70 19.44 0.46 -13.66
N ASP A 71 19.76 -0.01 -14.85
CA ASP A 71 20.48 -1.27 -15.02
C ASP A 71 22.00 -1.11 -14.68
N PRO A 72 22.76 -2.23 -14.64
CA PRO A 72 24.21 -2.17 -14.39
C PRO A 72 24.99 -1.33 -15.40
N ASP A 73 24.50 -1.23 -16.65
CA ASP A 73 25.11 -0.45 -17.74
C ASP A 73 24.71 1.02 -17.72
N ASN A 74 23.95 1.44 -16.68
CA ASN A 74 23.49 2.82 -16.47
C ASN A 74 22.32 3.28 -17.37
N ASN A 75 21.66 2.35 -18.08
CA ASN A 75 20.42 2.68 -18.80
C ASN A 75 19.26 2.81 -17.83
N VAL A 76 18.32 3.70 -18.13
CA VAL A 76 17.10 3.86 -17.32
C VAL A 76 16.18 2.68 -17.56
N ILE A 77 15.81 1.96 -16.49
CA ILE A 77 14.78 0.92 -16.48
C ILE A 77 13.43 1.58 -16.26
N LEU A 78 13.34 2.43 -15.23
CA LEU A 78 12.13 3.15 -14.85
C LEU A 78 12.48 4.52 -14.30
N ARG A 79 11.65 5.51 -14.59
CA ARG A 79 11.75 6.88 -14.05
C ARG A 79 10.36 7.45 -13.91
N PHE A 80 10.06 8.03 -12.77
CA PHE A 80 8.81 8.74 -12.52
C PHE A 80 8.95 9.66 -11.30
N ASP A 81 8.02 10.63 -11.22
CA ASP A 81 7.84 11.50 -10.07
C ASP A 81 6.52 11.14 -9.37
N TYR A 82 6.56 10.73 -8.11
CA TYR A 82 5.33 10.65 -7.31
C TYR A 82 5.09 11.96 -6.56
N ASN A 83 3.83 12.20 -6.18
CA ASN A 83 3.44 13.43 -5.48
C ASN A 83 2.36 13.11 -4.42
N ASN A 84 2.04 14.10 -3.57
CA ASN A 84 0.96 14.05 -2.59
C ASN A 84 -0.20 15.03 -2.90
N ALA A 85 -0.11 15.79 -4.01
CA ALA A 85 -1.06 16.82 -4.38
C ALA A 85 -1.68 16.56 -5.76
N GLY A 86 -2.67 17.36 -6.15
CA GLY A 86 -3.38 17.19 -7.42
C GLY A 86 -4.34 16.01 -7.36
N GLY A 87 -4.28 15.11 -8.33
CA GLY A 87 -5.11 13.90 -8.40
C GLY A 87 -4.51 12.65 -7.74
N TRP A 88 -3.39 12.81 -7.01
CA TRP A 88 -2.78 11.69 -6.28
C TRP A 88 -3.66 11.23 -5.13
N PRO A 89 -3.63 9.91 -4.78
CA PRO A 89 -4.50 9.33 -3.74
C PRO A 89 -4.26 9.93 -2.35
N GLU A 90 -5.21 10.70 -1.82
CA GLU A 90 -5.10 11.40 -0.53
C GLU A 90 -4.82 10.46 0.65
N ARG A 91 -5.39 9.25 0.66
CA ARG A 91 -5.14 8.27 1.74
C ARG A 91 -3.68 7.83 1.84
N ALA A 92 -2.90 7.98 0.78
CA ALA A 92 -1.47 7.69 0.79
C ALA A 92 -0.63 8.84 1.36
N ASP A 93 -1.21 10.03 1.55
CA ASP A 93 -0.58 11.19 2.19
C ASP A 93 -0.91 11.22 3.70
N GLY A 94 -0.34 10.29 4.46
CA GLY A 94 -0.51 10.19 5.91
C GLY A 94 -1.82 9.54 6.37
N GLY A 95 -2.71 9.13 5.45
CA GLY A 95 -3.96 8.43 5.76
C GLY A 95 -3.80 6.92 5.98
N GLY A 96 -2.57 6.43 6.11
CA GLY A 96 -2.25 5.03 6.43
C GLY A 96 -2.18 4.09 5.24
N SER A 97 -2.44 4.55 4.02
CA SER A 97 -2.30 3.76 2.80
C SER A 97 -0.93 3.98 2.13
N SER A 98 -0.50 3.05 1.30
CA SER A 98 0.60 3.24 0.35
C SER A 98 0.08 3.64 -1.03
N LEU A 99 0.96 4.20 -1.86
CA LEU A 99 0.71 4.33 -3.29
C LEU A 99 0.90 2.97 -3.96
N VAL A 100 -0.08 2.54 -4.73
CA VAL A 100 -0.06 1.29 -5.51
C VAL A 100 -0.32 1.61 -6.97
N VAL A 101 0.55 1.12 -7.87
CA VAL A 101 0.37 1.28 -9.31
C VAL A 101 -0.72 0.33 -9.83
N ARG A 102 -1.63 0.85 -10.66
CA ARG A 102 -2.73 0.07 -11.28
C ARG A 102 -2.23 -0.77 -12.45
N ASP A 103 -1.54 -0.12 -13.37
CA ASP A 103 -1.02 -0.74 -14.58
C ASP A 103 0.50 -0.60 -14.62
N THR A 104 1.19 -1.72 -14.50
CA THR A 104 2.66 -1.78 -14.52
C THR A 104 3.26 -1.45 -15.89
N GLU A 105 2.47 -1.48 -16.95
CA GLU A 105 2.85 -1.05 -18.30
C GLU A 105 2.41 0.40 -18.60
N GLY A 106 1.66 1.00 -17.67
CA GLY A 106 1.13 2.36 -17.80
C GLY A 106 2.16 3.45 -17.54
N ASN A 107 1.71 4.70 -17.66
CA ASN A 107 2.53 5.86 -17.35
C ASN A 107 2.59 6.09 -15.83
N TYR A 108 3.78 6.01 -15.24
CA TYR A 108 4.00 6.19 -13.81
C TYR A 108 3.98 7.66 -13.36
N ASP A 109 4.09 8.63 -14.30
CA ASP A 109 3.91 10.06 -14.00
C ASP A 109 2.44 10.50 -14.02
N ASP A 110 1.52 9.59 -14.39
CA ASP A 110 0.09 9.85 -14.42
C ASP A 110 -0.53 9.45 -13.08
N GLU A 111 -1.06 10.42 -12.34
CA GLU A 111 -1.72 10.21 -11.05
C GLU A 111 -2.88 9.22 -11.14
N SER A 112 -3.58 9.14 -12.26
CA SER A 112 -4.68 8.20 -12.48
C SER A 112 -4.24 6.74 -12.55
N ASN A 113 -2.94 6.50 -12.76
CA ASN A 113 -2.33 5.16 -12.71
C ASN A 113 -2.01 4.70 -11.28
N TRP A 114 -2.29 5.53 -10.26
CA TRP A 114 -2.03 5.20 -8.86
C TRP A 114 -3.32 5.14 -8.05
N ILE A 115 -3.34 4.24 -7.08
CA ILE A 115 -4.39 4.13 -6.06
C ILE A 115 -3.77 4.12 -4.68
N ALA A 116 -4.58 4.43 -3.67
CA ALA A 116 -4.24 4.13 -2.30
C ALA A 116 -4.43 2.63 -2.04
N SER A 117 -3.50 1.98 -1.35
CA SER A 117 -3.72 0.61 -0.88
C SER A 117 -4.96 0.53 0.01
N TYR A 118 -5.63 -0.62 0.01
CA TYR A 118 -6.77 -0.86 0.90
C TYR A 118 -6.31 -1.11 2.32
N GLU A 119 -5.20 -1.82 2.43
CA GLU A 119 -4.60 -2.20 3.71
C GLU A 119 -3.98 -0.97 4.38
N PHE A 120 -4.25 -0.81 5.67
CA PHE A 120 -3.51 0.13 6.50
C PHE A 120 -2.05 -0.29 6.59
N GLY A 121 -1.12 0.62 6.32
CA GLY A 121 0.31 0.32 6.22
C GLY A 121 0.74 -0.22 4.85
N GLY A 122 -0.20 -0.45 3.92
CA GLY A 122 0.10 -1.01 2.60
C GLY A 122 0.13 -2.54 2.57
N SER A 123 0.39 -3.11 1.39
CA SER A 123 0.45 -4.55 1.13
C SER A 123 1.80 -5.00 0.56
N PRO A 124 2.94 -4.73 1.24
CA PRO A 124 4.26 -5.00 0.68
C PRO A 124 4.46 -6.49 0.37
N GLY A 125 4.94 -6.77 -0.85
CA GLY A 125 5.18 -8.13 -1.34
C GLY A 125 3.95 -8.91 -1.77
N LYS A 126 2.76 -8.32 -1.66
CA LYS A 126 1.48 -8.91 -2.09
C LYS A 126 0.81 -8.02 -3.13
N GLU A 127 -0.21 -8.53 -3.78
CA GLU A 127 -1.16 -7.65 -4.48
C GLU A 127 -2.03 -6.96 -3.45
N SER A 128 -2.16 -5.64 -3.57
CA SER A 128 -3.23 -4.94 -2.85
C SER A 128 -4.54 -5.54 -3.33
N GLN A 129 -5.37 -5.98 -2.41
CA GLN A 129 -6.65 -6.57 -2.78
C GLN A 129 -7.50 -5.46 -3.40
N ASP A 130 -7.95 -5.66 -4.63
CA ASP A 130 -8.82 -4.70 -5.31
C ASP A 130 -10.22 -4.76 -4.68
N SER A 131 -10.36 -4.08 -3.55
CA SER A 131 -11.61 -3.98 -2.82
C SER A 131 -12.44 -2.76 -3.21
N GLU A 132 -12.03 -2.01 -4.26
CA GLU A 132 -12.71 -0.77 -4.65
C GLU A 132 -14.23 -0.88 -4.73
N ASN A 133 -14.75 -2.10 -4.91
CA ASN A 133 -16.17 -2.36 -4.93
C ASN A 133 -16.58 -3.56 -4.07
N SER A 134 -15.73 -3.99 -3.15
CA SER A 134 -16.01 -5.22 -2.38
C SER A 134 -16.80 -4.96 -1.10
N LEU A 135 -16.69 -3.75 -0.53
CA LEU A 135 -17.40 -3.35 0.68
C LEU A 135 -18.19 -2.08 0.41
N VAL A 136 -19.43 -2.10 0.86
CA VAL A 136 -20.32 -0.94 0.81
C VAL A 136 -21.00 -0.74 2.15
N ILE A 137 -21.24 0.53 2.53
CA ILE A 137 -22.13 0.85 3.63
C ILE A 137 -23.55 0.78 3.07
N THR A 138 -24.36 -0.11 3.58
CA THR A 138 -25.74 -0.33 3.12
C THR A 138 -26.78 0.33 4.01
N GLU A 139 -26.47 0.55 5.29
CA GLU A 139 -27.38 1.22 6.21
C GLU A 139 -26.60 2.03 7.24
N ILE A 140 -27.14 3.20 7.58
CA ILE A 140 -26.72 4.02 8.71
C ILE A 140 -27.97 4.37 9.52
N LEU A 141 -28.03 3.86 10.75
CA LEU A 141 -29.03 4.25 11.71
C LEU A 141 -28.40 5.24 12.69
N SER A 142 -28.83 6.47 12.65
CA SER A 142 -28.33 7.56 13.50
C SER A 142 -29.51 8.25 14.24
N HIS A 143 -29.19 8.95 15.29
CA HIS A 143 -30.18 9.69 16.10
C HIS A 143 -31.25 8.78 16.70
N THR A 144 -30.82 7.74 17.44
CA THR A 144 -31.70 6.76 18.06
C THR A 144 -31.96 7.08 19.53
N ASP A 145 -33.17 6.67 20.01
CA ASP A 145 -33.50 6.64 21.44
C ASP A 145 -33.38 5.22 21.98
N LEU A 146 -32.93 5.09 23.22
CA LEU A 146 -32.82 3.76 23.86
C LEU A 146 -34.17 2.99 23.80
N PRO A 147 -34.14 1.67 23.49
CA PRO A 147 -33.00 0.76 23.48
C PRO A 147 -32.23 0.67 22.15
N LEU A 148 -32.60 1.44 21.15
CA LEU A 148 -31.89 1.43 19.86
C LEU A 148 -30.55 2.15 20.02
N LEU A 149 -29.56 1.68 19.29
CA LEU A 149 -28.20 2.25 19.22
C LEU A 149 -27.91 2.71 17.80
N ASP A 150 -27.06 3.70 17.67
CA ASP A 150 -26.55 4.12 16.37
C ASP A 150 -25.75 2.96 15.75
N THR A 151 -26.00 2.68 14.48
CA THR A 151 -25.51 1.49 13.81
C THR A 151 -25.08 1.81 12.39
N ILE A 152 -24.00 1.18 11.95
CA ILE A 152 -23.54 1.18 10.55
C ILE A 152 -23.53 -0.27 10.06
N GLU A 153 -24.22 -0.56 8.98
CA GLU A 153 -24.16 -1.85 8.31
C GLU A 153 -23.12 -1.79 7.17
N ILE A 154 -22.18 -2.73 7.19
CA ILE A 154 -21.18 -2.91 6.14
C ILE A 154 -21.44 -4.25 5.45
N LYS A 155 -21.60 -4.22 4.13
CA LYS A 155 -21.83 -5.38 3.30
C LYS A 155 -20.63 -5.67 2.42
N ASN A 156 -20.22 -6.94 2.39
CA ASN A 156 -19.32 -7.48 1.40
C ASN A 156 -20.12 -7.84 0.13
N ILE A 157 -19.84 -7.18 -0.98
CA ILE A 157 -20.50 -7.45 -2.27
C ILE A 157 -19.63 -8.28 -3.23
N SER A 158 -18.47 -8.78 -2.75
CA SER A 158 -17.60 -9.67 -3.51
C SER A 158 -17.97 -11.14 -3.36
N GLU A 159 -17.35 -11.99 -4.16
CA GLU A 159 -17.53 -13.45 -4.16
C GLU A 159 -16.59 -14.17 -3.16
N THR A 160 -15.79 -13.43 -2.39
CA THR A 160 -14.83 -13.97 -1.41
C THR A 160 -15.03 -13.35 -0.05
N ASP A 161 -14.65 -14.07 1.00
CA ASP A 161 -14.65 -13.54 2.36
C ASP A 161 -13.63 -12.41 2.48
N ILE A 162 -13.96 -11.36 3.24
CA ILE A 162 -13.07 -10.22 3.50
C ILE A 162 -12.76 -10.16 4.98
N ASP A 163 -11.49 -10.22 5.32
CA ASP A 163 -10.99 -10.01 6.68
C ASP A 163 -10.78 -8.51 6.91
N LEU A 164 -11.51 -7.96 7.88
CA LEU A 164 -11.43 -6.56 8.31
C LEU A 164 -10.58 -6.36 9.55
N SER A 165 -9.89 -7.40 10.02
CA SER A 165 -9.05 -7.32 11.22
C SER A 165 -8.10 -6.13 11.14
N GLY A 166 -8.16 -5.27 12.15
CA GLY A 166 -7.27 -4.11 12.23
C GLY A 166 -7.62 -2.93 11.33
N TRP A 167 -8.69 -3.02 10.50
CA TRP A 167 -9.18 -1.88 9.74
C TRP A 167 -9.75 -0.81 10.66
N TYR A 168 -9.89 0.39 10.14
CA TYR A 168 -10.43 1.52 10.90
C TYR A 168 -11.70 2.07 10.28
N ILE A 169 -12.62 2.51 11.14
CA ILE A 169 -13.80 3.30 10.76
C ILE A 169 -13.61 4.70 11.33
N SER A 170 -13.82 5.71 10.51
CA SER A 170 -13.76 7.10 10.91
C SER A 170 -14.77 7.96 10.16
N ASP A 171 -15.28 8.99 10.82
CA ASP A 171 -16.09 10.07 10.29
C ASP A 171 -15.26 11.37 10.13
N SER A 172 -13.94 11.28 10.16
CA SER A 172 -13.01 12.41 10.10
C SER A 172 -11.97 12.20 9.00
N ASP A 173 -11.69 13.25 8.26
CA ASP A 173 -10.63 13.34 7.27
C ASP A 173 -9.23 13.59 7.87
N SER A 174 -9.19 14.00 9.14
CA SER A 174 -7.95 14.33 9.87
C SER A 174 -7.59 13.33 10.98
N ASN A 175 -8.43 12.33 11.23
CA ASN A 175 -8.19 11.25 12.18
C ASN A 175 -8.83 9.95 11.69
N TRP A 176 -8.07 9.17 10.96
CA TRP A 176 -8.51 7.93 10.33
C TRP A 176 -8.64 6.75 11.31
N GLU A 177 -8.00 6.82 12.49
CA GLU A 177 -7.89 5.73 13.47
C GLU A 177 -8.90 5.84 14.63
N LYS A 178 -10.12 6.33 14.37
CA LYS A 178 -11.09 6.53 15.45
C LYS A 178 -11.60 5.24 16.07
N TYR A 179 -11.92 4.25 15.27
CA TYR A 179 -12.38 2.95 15.74
C TYR A 179 -11.69 1.84 14.96
N GLN A 180 -10.92 1.03 15.66
CA GLN A 180 -10.27 -0.13 15.07
C GLN A 180 -11.18 -1.35 15.14
N ILE A 181 -11.40 -1.98 14.01
CA ILE A 181 -12.17 -3.22 13.91
C ILE A 181 -11.37 -4.35 14.59
N PRO A 182 -12.01 -5.12 15.48
CA PRO A 182 -11.31 -6.18 16.22
C PRO A 182 -10.73 -7.27 15.32
N GLU A 183 -9.65 -7.90 15.80
CA GLU A 183 -9.06 -9.09 15.17
C GLU A 183 -10.08 -10.23 15.02
N GLY A 184 -10.03 -10.94 13.89
CA GLY A 184 -10.94 -12.03 13.58
C GLY A 184 -12.29 -11.58 13.03
N THR A 185 -12.46 -10.29 12.70
CA THR A 185 -13.68 -9.78 12.07
C THR A 185 -13.65 -10.07 10.57
N VAL A 186 -14.42 -11.07 10.14
CA VAL A 186 -14.53 -11.49 8.75
C VAL A 186 -15.95 -11.32 8.26
N ILE A 187 -16.13 -10.65 7.10
CA ILE A 187 -17.42 -10.59 6.41
C ILE A 187 -17.42 -11.65 5.31
N PRO A 188 -18.28 -12.67 5.39
CA PRO A 188 -18.41 -13.68 4.33
C PRO A 188 -18.76 -13.05 2.97
N ALA A 189 -18.44 -13.77 1.89
CA ALA A 189 -18.89 -13.41 0.56
C ALA A 189 -20.38 -13.09 0.54
N GLN A 190 -20.78 -11.95 -0.02
CA GLN A 190 -22.16 -11.46 -0.06
C GLN A 190 -22.81 -11.23 1.33
N GLY A 191 -22.05 -11.37 2.43
CA GLY A 191 -22.51 -11.17 3.80
C GLY A 191 -22.43 -9.71 4.27
N PHE A 192 -22.83 -9.49 5.51
CA PHE A 192 -22.77 -8.16 6.16
C PHE A 192 -22.47 -8.28 7.65
N ILE A 193 -22.06 -7.18 8.27
CA ILE A 193 -21.94 -6.97 9.71
C ILE A 193 -22.61 -5.65 10.10
N THR A 194 -23.06 -5.57 11.35
CA THR A 194 -23.64 -4.37 11.98
C THR A 194 -22.99 -4.10 13.33
#